data_c68cc62bb1e7d9bd78690f3323cd8a88
#
_entry.id   c68cc62bb1e7d9bd78690f3323cd8a88
#
_cell.length_a   1.000
_cell.length_b   1.000
_cell.length_c   1.000
_cell.angle_alpha   90.00
_cell.angle_beta   90.00
_cell.angle_gamma   90.00
#
_symmetry.space_group_name_H-M   'P 1'
#
loop_
_entity.id
_entity.type
_entity.pdbx_description
1 polymer ?
#
loop_
_entity_poly.entity_id
_entity_poly.type
_entity_poly.pdbx_seq_one_letter_code
_entity_poly.pdbx_strand_id
1 'polypeptide(L)'
;MKILILSLFLLFGFFEGKSQVIDGVTDSLPENISPDYEHAPFYHGVASFDPTPNQVIIWTKITPIETGQIEEIFWEVALDSGFTQLVQSGISNCSSLTNYTLSIDLVGLSSQTKFYYRFKSSDNRFSAIGETQTAPEEDAEKLTIGIASCSSVYSGFFGAYHNLASRPDVFCIVHLGDYIYDFVDENEQIRIPFPYPENPNSLDGYRQRHAYYLLDPELRYARQHKPFILNWDNHDIDNNPQSGQLDKGIQAFFEYCPWRKLVDSTTSIIYRQFTWGNLVDYRVTDQRLWRYQTPLPSGQNNLLGQNQFNWLCQSIIESNAKWKIIGSQKMFGGWYTNGIPAGLLNFIPNDGNVFDNGGWDGFPETRNMLLDTLASHQVNNCIFISGDAHMTFAIDISKTPQDPTIYNPETGEGSLAVELLPTSISRGNFDEQGVPESLANLFVGINKSSNPHHFVTDFTRHGYGLLHFTQDSVVAQVIYCNKDQLNYTYDSINSLVLKNGENHWSREFKPTETSIFKSNKEKNWNLYPNPSEGGVVFLTHPLSIEISNSEGKIVFKANAINHFSTKGLSKGVYTVKALSNGKKRKLIIN
;
A
#
# COMPACT_ATOMS: atom_id res chain seq x y z
N MET A 1 22.60 8.81 -81.23
CA MET A 1 22.88 8.02 -80.02
C MET A 1 22.30 8.79 -78.88
N LYS A 2 21.04 8.43 -78.50
CA LYS A 2 20.30 9.07 -77.38
C LYS A 2 20.46 8.22 -76.17
N ILE A 3 21.07 8.77 -75.13
CA ILE A 3 21.20 8.13 -73.79
C ILE A 3 19.93 8.39 -73.03
N LEU A 4 19.23 7.33 -72.66
CA LEU A 4 18.02 7.33 -71.81
C LEU A 4 18.49 7.24 -70.35
N ILE A 5 18.33 8.31 -69.58
CA ILE A 5 18.59 8.32 -68.14
C ILE A 5 17.28 7.88 -67.48
N LEU A 6 17.30 6.70 -66.89
CA LEU A 6 16.20 6.14 -66.09
C LEU A 6 16.35 6.63 -64.64
N SER A 7 15.52 7.59 -64.23
CA SER A 7 15.48 8.10 -62.86
C SER A 7 14.65 7.14 -62.01
N LEU A 8 15.31 6.40 -61.11
CA LEU A 8 14.71 5.55 -60.12
C LEU A 8 14.26 6.41 -58.92
N PHE A 9 12.96 6.74 -58.85
CA PHE A 9 12.38 7.35 -57.66
C PHE A 9 12.21 6.26 -56.60
N LEU A 10 13.09 6.24 -55.59
CA LEU A 10 12.89 5.54 -54.34
C LEU A 10 11.83 6.31 -53.52
N LEU A 11 10.61 5.81 -53.52
CA LEU A 11 9.59 6.21 -52.53
C LEU A 11 10.02 5.69 -51.15
N PHE A 12 10.69 6.55 -50.40
CA PHE A 12 10.74 6.39 -48.94
C PHE A 12 9.35 6.74 -48.40
N GLY A 13 8.53 5.74 -48.17
CA GLY A 13 7.35 5.90 -47.35
C GLY A 13 7.81 6.25 -45.94
N PHE A 14 7.68 7.51 -45.55
CA PHE A 14 7.69 7.90 -44.16
C PHE A 14 6.49 7.24 -43.53
N PHE A 15 6.69 6.12 -42.84
CA PHE A 15 5.78 5.70 -41.79
C PHE A 15 5.94 6.77 -40.71
N GLU A 16 5.04 7.74 -40.67
CA GLU A 16 4.76 8.49 -39.43
C GLU A 16 4.26 7.48 -38.42
N GLY A 17 5.17 6.88 -37.68
CA GLY A 17 4.82 6.13 -36.48
C GLY A 17 4.19 7.14 -35.53
N LYS A 18 2.86 7.15 -35.40
CA LYS A 18 2.19 7.86 -34.33
C LYS A 18 2.80 7.33 -33.03
N SER A 19 3.53 8.18 -32.31
CA SER A 19 4.05 7.85 -31.00
C SER A 19 2.86 7.53 -30.10
N GLN A 20 2.84 6.35 -29.54
CA GLN A 20 1.81 5.92 -28.58
C GLN A 20 1.90 6.82 -27.34
N VAL A 21 0.81 7.48 -26.98
CA VAL A 21 0.76 8.36 -25.80
C VAL A 21 0.48 7.47 -24.59
N ILE A 22 1.44 7.41 -23.68
CA ILE A 22 1.32 6.66 -22.41
C ILE A 22 0.81 7.63 -21.35
N ASP A 23 -0.32 7.31 -20.73
CA ASP A 23 -0.90 8.12 -19.66
C ASP A 23 0.07 8.29 -18.48
N GLY A 24 0.07 9.48 -17.88
CA GLY A 24 0.93 9.84 -16.76
C GLY A 24 2.37 10.21 -17.16
N VAL A 25 2.81 9.95 -18.40
CA VAL A 25 4.14 10.33 -18.86
C VAL A 25 4.17 11.83 -19.17
N THR A 26 5.18 12.51 -18.63
CA THR A 26 5.48 13.93 -18.82
C THR A 26 6.78 14.13 -19.60
N ASP A 27 7.12 15.38 -19.94
CA ASP A 27 8.34 15.70 -20.72
C ASP A 27 9.63 15.23 -20.03
N SER A 28 9.64 15.25 -18.67
CA SER A 28 10.74 14.71 -17.87
C SER A 28 10.19 13.99 -16.66
N LEU A 29 10.52 12.71 -16.54
CA LEU A 29 10.20 11.89 -15.37
C LEU A 29 11.36 11.92 -14.37
N PRO A 30 11.08 12.03 -13.06
CA PRO A 30 12.11 11.96 -12.03
C PRO A 30 12.67 10.54 -11.88
N GLU A 31 13.70 10.44 -11.04
CA GLU A 31 14.36 9.16 -10.74
C GLU A 31 13.35 8.09 -10.29
N ASN A 32 13.56 6.88 -10.80
CA ASN A 32 12.73 5.69 -10.51
C ASN A 32 11.23 5.87 -10.85
N ILE A 33 10.92 6.67 -11.84
CA ILE A 33 9.58 6.78 -12.41
C ILE A 33 9.69 6.46 -13.91
N SER A 34 9.05 5.38 -14.35
CA SER A 34 9.08 4.98 -15.76
C SER A 34 7.96 4.01 -16.11
N PRO A 35 7.42 4.06 -17.33
CA PRO A 35 6.53 3.02 -17.83
C PRO A 35 7.20 1.65 -17.83
N ASP A 36 6.42 0.60 -17.69
CA ASP A 36 6.88 -0.78 -17.88
C ASP A 36 7.00 -1.11 -19.37
N TYR A 37 8.11 -0.71 -19.97
CA TYR A 37 8.37 -0.93 -21.41
C TYR A 37 8.52 -2.41 -21.78
N GLU A 38 8.89 -3.26 -20.83
CA GLU A 38 9.07 -4.69 -21.07
C GLU A 38 7.73 -5.37 -21.40
N HIS A 39 6.67 -4.90 -20.75
CA HIS A 39 5.33 -5.47 -20.91
C HIS A 39 4.39 -4.59 -21.74
N ALA A 40 4.94 -3.77 -22.65
CA ALA A 40 4.10 -2.97 -23.57
C ALA A 40 3.06 -3.86 -24.28
N PRO A 41 1.79 -3.43 -24.38
CA PRO A 41 1.20 -2.13 -24.09
C PRO A 41 0.63 -1.96 -22.66
N PHE A 42 0.97 -2.83 -21.72
CA PHE A 42 0.50 -2.83 -20.33
C PHE A 42 1.46 -2.04 -19.41
N TYR A 43 1.80 -0.82 -19.81
CA TYR A 43 2.83 0.01 -19.17
C TYR A 43 2.60 0.33 -17.70
N HIS A 44 1.35 0.19 -17.21
CA HIS A 44 0.93 0.48 -15.84
C HIS A 44 0.82 -0.78 -14.96
N GLY A 45 1.27 -1.94 -15.48
CA GLY A 45 1.32 -3.20 -14.77
C GLY A 45 -0.03 -3.86 -14.56
N VAL A 46 -0.08 -4.72 -13.55
CA VAL A 46 -1.25 -5.52 -13.15
C VAL A 46 -1.49 -5.39 -11.65
N ALA A 47 -2.71 -5.69 -11.21
CA ALA A 47 -3.08 -5.65 -9.80
C ALA A 47 -4.18 -6.66 -9.47
N SER A 48 -4.36 -6.97 -8.18
CA SER A 48 -5.54 -7.69 -7.70
C SER A 48 -6.12 -7.04 -6.45
N PHE A 49 -7.45 -7.21 -6.26
CA PHE A 49 -8.19 -6.50 -5.23
C PHE A 49 -9.26 -7.38 -4.58
N ASP A 50 -9.69 -6.97 -3.38
CA ASP A 50 -10.81 -7.49 -2.62
C ASP A 50 -10.82 -9.03 -2.52
N PRO A 51 -9.77 -9.68 -2.00
CA PRO A 51 -9.70 -11.12 -1.90
C PRO A 51 -10.71 -11.63 -0.85
N THR A 52 -11.60 -12.54 -1.28
CA THR A 52 -12.51 -13.31 -0.42
C THR A 52 -12.12 -14.79 -0.49
N PRO A 53 -12.78 -15.70 0.22
CA PRO A 53 -12.45 -17.12 0.13
C PRO A 53 -12.56 -17.72 -1.28
N ASN A 54 -13.44 -17.18 -2.13
CA ASN A 54 -13.70 -17.75 -3.45
C ASN A 54 -13.74 -16.74 -4.58
N GLN A 55 -13.29 -15.49 -4.34
CA GLN A 55 -13.30 -14.42 -5.33
C GLN A 55 -12.08 -13.51 -5.17
N VAL A 56 -11.64 -12.95 -6.29
CA VAL A 56 -10.64 -11.87 -6.34
C VAL A 56 -10.84 -11.05 -7.62
N ILE A 57 -10.68 -9.74 -7.55
CA ILE A 57 -10.67 -8.88 -8.74
C ILE A 57 -9.26 -8.82 -9.28
N ILE A 58 -9.06 -9.13 -10.57
CA ILE A 58 -7.79 -8.85 -11.26
C ILE A 58 -7.95 -7.63 -12.18
N TRP A 59 -6.87 -6.87 -12.36
CA TRP A 59 -6.89 -5.58 -13.04
C TRP A 59 -5.66 -5.36 -13.91
N THR A 60 -5.86 -4.64 -15.01
CA THR A 60 -4.79 -4.06 -15.82
C THR A 60 -5.26 -2.79 -16.53
N LYS A 61 -4.32 -2.08 -17.15
CA LYS A 61 -4.56 -0.99 -18.08
C LYS A 61 -3.75 -1.23 -19.36
N ILE A 62 -4.41 -1.12 -20.51
CA ILE A 62 -3.73 -1.15 -21.80
C ILE A 62 -3.61 0.27 -22.38
N THR A 63 -2.50 0.57 -23.03
CA THR A 63 -2.36 1.78 -23.83
C THR A 63 -2.61 1.42 -25.30
N PRO A 64 -3.72 1.88 -25.93
CA PRO A 64 -4.06 1.50 -27.29
C PRO A 64 -3.12 2.13 -28.31
N ILE A 65 -2.94 1.51 -29.46
CA ILE A 65 -2.20 2.09 -30.60
C ILE A 65 -2.97 3.26 -31.18
N GLU A 66 -4.30 3.13 -31.29
CA GLU A 66 -5.20 4.17 -31.77
C GLU A 66 -6.26 4.45 -30.70
N THR A 67 -6.33 5.71 -30.27
CA THR A 67 -7.34 6.15 -29.30
C THR A 67 -8.74 6.09 -29.92
N GLY A 68 -9.74 5.73 -29.10
CA GLY A 68 -11.16 5.66 -29.50
C GLY A 68 -11.62 4.29 -29.98
N GLN A 69 -10.73 3.31 -30.14
CA GLN A 69 -11.08 1.94 -30.45
C GLN A 69 -11.41 1.14 -29.16
N ILE A 70 -12.14 0.05 -29.33
CA ILE A 70 -12.35 -0.95 -28.27
C ILE A 70 -11.19 -1.95 -28.36
N GLU A 71 -10.51 -2.16 -27.25
CA GLU A 71 -9.44 -3.14 -27.13
C GLU A 71 -9.97 -4.45 -26.56
N GLU A 72 -9.72 -5.56 -27.26
CA GLU A 72 -10.03 -6.91 -26.80
C GLU A 72 -8.83 -7.47 -26.03
N ILE A 73 -9.06 -7.87 -24.78
CA ILE A 73 -8.03 -8.38 -23.86
C ILE A 73 -8.38 -9.81 -23.46
N PHE A 74 -7.43 -10.71 -23.69
CA PHE A 74 -7.49 -12.07 -23.16
C PHE A 74 -6.90 -12.08 -21.76
N TRP A 75 -7.47 -12.87 -20.86
CA TRP A 75 -6.95 -13.06 -19.52
C TRP A 75 -6.91 -14.52 -19.14
N GLU A 76 -5.92 -14.89 -18.35
CA GLU A 76 -5.68 -16.26 -17.88
C GLU A 76 -5.34 -16.25 -16.40
N VAL A 77 -5.82 -17.26 -15.68
CA VAL A 77 -5.54 -17.52 -14.26
C VAL A 77 -5.10 -18.97 -14.10
N ALA A 78 -4.02 -19.20 -13.36
CA ALA A 78 -3.41 -20.51 -13.19
C ALA A 78 -2.93 -20.74 -11.76
N LEU A 79 -2.67 -22.00 -11.40
CA LEU A 79 -2.05 -22.38 -10.13
C LEU A 79 -0.51 -22.27 -10.15
N ASP A 80 0.08 -22.06 -11.32
CA ASP A 80 1.53 -21.97 -11.50
C ASP A 80 1.90 -20.82 -12.44
N SER A 81 3.08 -20.23 -12.22
CA SER A 81 3.59 -19.11 -13.02
C SER A 81 3.93 -19.46 -14.47
N GLY A 82 4.00 -20.75 -14.81
CA GLY A 82 4.17 -21.24 -16.17
C GLY A 82 2.86 -21.39 -16.94
N PHE A 83 1.72 -21.16 -16.29
CA PHE A 83 0.37 -21.32 -16.85
C PHE A 83 0.11 -22.72 -17.43
N THR A 84 0.69 -23.76 -16.81
CA THR A 84 0.47 -25.16 -17.20
C THR A 84 -0.79 -25.74 -16.57
N GLN A 85 -1.26 -25.15 -15.44
CA GLN A 85 -2.45 -25.52 -14.70
C GLN A 85 -3.46 -24.38 -14.70
N LEU A 86 -4.10 -24.16 -15.85
CA LEU A 86 -5.12 -23.13 -16.01
C LEU A 86 -6.36 -23.44 -15.15
N VAL A 87 -6.84 -22.41 -14.45
CA VAL A 87 -8.06 -22.45 -13.62
C VAL A 87 -9.21 -21.78 -14.35
N GLN A 88 -8.98 -20.57 -14.86
CA GLN A 88 -9.95 -19.78 -15.60
C GLN A 88 -9.27 -18.99 -16.71
N SER A 89 -10.03 -18.68 -17.74
CA SER A 89 -9.61 -17.77 -18.81
C SER A 89 -10.82 -17.14 -19.48
N GLY A 90 -10.62 -16.03 -20.16
CA GLY A 90 -11.70 -15.37 -20.90
C GLY A 90 -11.22 -14.23 -21.78
N ILE A 91 -12.19 -13.56 -22.37
CA ILE A 91 -11.99 -12.38 -23.20
C ILE A 91 -12.87 -11.27 -22.66
N SER A 92 -12.34 -10.07 -22.60
CA SER A 92 -13.09 -8.89 -22.16
C SER A 92 -12.63 -7.67 -22.91
N ASN A 93 -13.50 -6.67 -23.01
CA ASN A 93 -13.22 -5.45 -23.74
C ASN A 93 -13.02 -4.26 -22.79
N CYS A 94 -12.13 -3.36 -23.16
CA CYS A 94 -11.98 -2.06 -22.55
C CYS A 94 -11.95 -0.94 -23.61
N SER A 95 -12.22 0.28 -23.19
CA SER A 95 -12.30 1.42 -24.11
C SER A 95 -11.94 2.74 -23.41
N SER A 96 -11.97 3.83 -24.15
CA SER A 96 -11.80 5.19 -23.61
C SER A 96 -12.81 5.56 -22.52
N LEU A 97 -13.95 4.90 -22.46
CA LEU A 97 -14.97 5.16 -21.42
C LEU A 97 -14.41 4.89 -20.01
N THR A 98 -13.55 3.88 -19.86
CA THR A 98 -12.86 3.53 -18.61
C THR A 98 -11.35 3.81 -18.67
N ASN A 99 -10.94 4.73 -19.52
CA ASN A 99 -9.52 5.00 -19.77
C ASN A 99 -8.70 3.74 -20.08
N TYR A 100 -9.29 2.79 -20.80
CA TYR A 100 -8.66 1.49 -21.13
C TYR A 100 -8.20 0.67 -19.93
N THR A 101 -8.78 0.89 -18.75
CA THR A 101 -8.66 -0.02 -17.63
C THR A 101 -9.62 -1.19 -17.77
N LEU A 102 -9.21 -2.35 -17.29
CA LEU A 102 -10.00 -3.57 -17.26
C LEU A 102 -9.93 -4.21 -15.88
N SER A 103 -11.08 -4.52 -15.30
CA SER A 103 -11.19 -5.30 -14.07
C SER A 103 -12.08 -6.51 -14.31
N ILE A 104 -11.65 -7.68 -13.83
CA ILE A 104 -12.39 -8.95 -13.92
C ILE A 104 -12.58 -9.48 -12.51
N ASP A 105 -13.83 -9.64 -12.09
CA ASP A 105 -14.16 -10.29 -10.82
C ASP A 105 -14.18 -11.81 -11.02
N LEU A 106 -13.11 -12.47 -10.61
CA LEU A 106 -12.98 -13.92 -10.65
C LEU A 106 -13.82 -14.53 -9.53
N VAL A 107 -14.66 -15.48 -9.86
CA VAL A 107 -15.57 -16.16 -8.92
C VAL A 107 -15.36 -17.68 -8.96
N GLY A 108 -15.72 -18.38 -7.88
CA GLY A 108 -15.62 -19.84 -7.81
C GLY A 108 -14.18 -20.36 -7.69
N LEU A 109 -13.27 -19.53 -7.17
CA LEU A 109 -11.90 -19.94 -6.87
C LEU A 109 -11.85 -20.81 -5.60
N SER A 110 -10.81 -21.65 -5.48
CA SER A 110 -10.53 -22.39 -4.25
C SER A 110 -10.05 -21.44 -3.16
N SER A 111 -10.51 -21.64 -1.92
CA SER A 111 -10.09 -20.85 -0.75
C SER A 111 -8.62 -21.10 -0.39
N GLN A 112 -8.02 -20.12 0.30
CA GLN A 112 -6.63 -20.19 0.82
C GLN A 112 -5.61 -20.65 -0.24
N THR A 113 -5.80 -20.23 -1.49
CA THR A 113 -5.04 -20.69 -2.64
C THR A 113 -4.34 -19.52 -3.33
N LYS A 114 -3.07 -19.70 -3.65
CA LYS A 114 -2.29 -18.76 -4.46
C LYS A 114 -2.55 -19.00 -5.94
N PHE A 115 -2.77 -17.91 -6.68
CA PHE A 115 -2.98 -17.93 -8.14
C PHE A 115 -2.00 -16.97 -8.81
N TYR A 116 -1.74 -17.25 -10.09
CA TYR A 116 -1.02 -16.42 -11.04
C TYR A 116 -1.97 -15.99 -12.13
N TYR A 117 -1.87 -14.74 -12.57
CA TYR A 117 -2.71 -14.22 -13.64
C TYR A 117 -1.91 -13.34 -14.59
N ARG A 118 -2.39 -13.24 -15.82
CA ARG A 118 -1.82 -12.36 -16.84
C ARG A 118 -2.88 -11.94 -17.84
N PHE A 119 -2.58 -10.87 -18.55
CA PHE A 119 -3.39 -10.37 -19.63
C PHE A 119 -2.61 -10.46 -20.93
N LYS A 120 -3.34 -10.55 -22.06
CA LYS A 120 -2.75 -10.63 -23.39
C LYS A 120 -3.55 -9.74 -24.33
N SER A 121 -2.88 -8.86 -25.05
CA SER A 121 -3.46 -7.99 -26.08
C SER A 121 -3.80 -8.77 -27.36
N SER A 122 -4.60 -8.19 -28.23
CA SER A 122 -5.01 -8.78 -29.51
C SER A 122 -3.81 -9.10 -30.43
N ASP A 123 -2.70 -8.36 -30.30
CA ASP A 123 -1.44 -8.61 -31.01
C ASP A 123 -0.48 -9.59 -30.30
N ASN A 124 -1.01 -10.37 -29.33
CA ASN A 124 -0.32 -11.43 -28.59
C ASN A 124 0.83 -10.98 -27.67
N ARG A 125 0.86 -9.74 -27.21
CA ARG A 125 1.78 -9.27 -26.18
C ARG A 125 1.20 -9.50 -24.79
N PHE A 126 2.04 -9.93 -23.84
CA PHE A 126 1.62 -10.24 -22.49
C PHE A 126 1.95 -9.12 -21.52
N SER A 127 1.08 -8.95 -20.50
CA SER A 127 1.40 -8.19 -19.31
C SER A 127 2.44 -8.88 -18.44
N ALA A 128 2.95 -8.20 -17.41
CA ALA A 128 3.60 -8.86 -16.29
C ALA A 128 2.68 -9.95 -15.70
N ILE A 129 3.28 -10.97 -15.10
CA ILE A 129 2.55 -12.02 -14.38
C ILE A 129 2.23 -11.50 -12.99
N GLY A 130 0.94 -11.37 -12.68
CA GLY A 130 0.48 -11.03 -11.35
C GLY A 130 0.36 -12.25 -10.44
N GLU A 131 0.54 -12.01 -9.16
CA GLU A 131 0.30 -12.99 -8.09
C GLU A 131 -0.87 -12.53 -7.24
N THR A 132 -1.75 -13.44 -6.89
CA THR A 132 -2.87 -13.17 -5.98
C THR A 132 -3.17 -14.39 -5.12
N GLN A 133 -4.03 -14.23 -4.14
CA GLN A 133 -4.49 -15.34 -3.31
C GLN A 133 -5.87 -15.09 -2.74
N THR A 134 -6.63 -16.15 -2.56
CA THR A 134 -7.92 -16.14 -1.89
C THR A 134 -7.74 -16.23 -0.37
N ALA A 135 -8.73 -15.73 0.34
CA ALA A 135 -8.78 -15.78 1.81
C ALA A 135 -9.08 -17.21 2.32
N PRO A 136 -8.75 -17.51 3.58
CA PRO A 136 -9.26 -18.71 4.24
C PRO A 136 -10.78 -18.61 4.43
N GLU A 137 -11.48 -19.75 4.27
CA GLU A 137 -12.93 -19.86 4.46
C GLU A 137 -13.29 -20.38 5.85
N GLU A 138 -12.53 -21.34 6.36
CA GLU A 138 -12.74 -22.00 7.63
C GLU A 138 -11.64 -21.63 8.64
N ASP A 139 -11.32 -22.53 9.54
CA ASP A 139 -10.39 -22.31 10.64
C ASP A 139 -9.00 -21.88 10.17
N ALA A 140 -8.72 -20.62 10.36
CA ALA A 140 -7.39 -20.06 10.13
C ALA A 140 -6.58 -20.04 11.43
N GLU A 141 -5.43 -20.71 11.44
CA GLU A 141 -4.53 -20.69 12.60
C GLU A 141 -3.81 -19.34 12.72
N LYS A 142 -3.48 -18.75 11.59
CA LYS A 142 -2.75 -17.47 11.50
C LYS A 142 -3.07 -16.72 10.22
N LEU A 143 -2.98 -15.40 10.30
CA LEU A 143 -3.09 -14.50 9.16
C LEU A 143 -2.19 -13.27 9.40
N THR A 144 -1.60 -12.75 8.35
CA THR A 144 -0.85 -11.49 8.41
C THR A 144 -1.36 -10.51 7.37
N ILE A 145 -1.70 -9.31 7.78
CA ILE A 145 -2.03 -8.21 6.86
C ILE A 145 -0.98 -7.11 6.91
N GLY A 146 -0.71 -6.49 5.76
CA GLY A 146 0.02 -5.24 5.66
C GLY A 146 -0.91 -4.05 5.74
N ILE A 147 -0.48 -2.96 6.35
CA ILE A 147 -1.24 -1.72 6.47
C ILE A 147 -0.42 -0.59 5.87
N ALA A 148 -1.00 0.13 4.92
CA ALA A 148 -0.39 1.27 4.26
C ALA A 148 -1.38 2.44 4.21
N SER A 149 -0.87 3.68 4.18
CA SER A 149 -1.65 4.89 3.92
C SER A 149 -0.74 6.02 3.46
N CYS A 150 -1.32 7.08 2.91
CA CYS A 150 -0.66 8.36 2.70
C CYS A 150 0.63 8.25 1.88
N SER A 151 0.48 7.79 0.63
CA SER A 151 1.59 7.53 -0.29
C SER A 151 1.74 8.64 -1.33
N SER A 152 2.48 9.71 -1.01
CA SER A 152 2.82 10.76 -1.96
C SER A 152 4.04 10.36 -2.80
N VAL A 153 3.84 10.16 -4.11
CA VAL A 153 4.93 9.87 -5.05
C VAL A 153 5.91 11.05 -5.18
N TYR A 154 5.46 12.26 -4.86
CA TYR A 154 6.26 13.48 -4.92
C TYR A 154 7.17 13.64 -3.71
N SER A 155 6.74 13.11 -2.57
CA SER A 155 7.36 13.33 -1.25
C SER A 155 8.37 12.24 -0.87
N GLY A 156 8.57 11.20 -1.70
CA GLY A 156 9.54 10.15 -1.40
C GLY A 156 9.50 8.95 -2.34
N PHE A 157 10.47 8.05 -2.16
CA PHE A 157 10.54 6.77 -2.84
C PHE A 157 9.67 5.72 -2.17
N PHE A 158 9.13 4.81 -2.95
CA PHE A 158 8.20 3.77 -2.50
C PHE A 158 8.86 2.44 -2.09
N GLY A 159 10.11 2.48 -1.64
CA GLY A 159 10.81 1.30 -1.14
C GLY A 159 10.06 0.55 -0.03
N ALA A 160 9.25 1.24 0.75
CA ALA A 160 8.37 0.65 1.76
C ALA A 160 7.34 -0.32 1.13
N TYR A 161 6.75 0.03 -0.01
CA TYR A 161 5.84 -0.89 -0.74
C TYR A 161 6.56 -2.14 -1.22
N HIS A 162 7.78 -1.99 -1.77
CA HIS A 162 8.58 -3.14 -2.18
C HIS A 162 8.89 -4.06 -1.01
N ASN A 163 9.37 -3.49 0.10
CA ASN A 163 9.69 -4.25 1.31
C ASN A 163 8.46 -5.00 1.84
N LEU A 164 7.30 -4.33 1.92
CA LEU A 164 6.04 -4.93 2.35
C LEU A 164 5.60 -6.07 1.43
N ALA A 165 5.59 -5.84 0.12
CA ALA A 165 5.11 -6.82 -0.85
C ALA A 165 6.04 -8.04 -1.01
N SER A 166 7.34 -7.87 -0.73
CA SER A 166 8.32 -8.96 -0.74
C SER A 166 8.14 -9.96 0.41
N ARG A 167 7.32 -9.66 1.39
CA ARG A 167 7.10 -10.51 2.56
C ARG A 167 6.19 -11.69 2.20
N PRO A 168 6.67 -12.95 2.34
CA PRO A 168 5.88 -14.13 1.97
C PRO A 168 4.73 -14.42 2.95
N ASP A 169 4.80 -13.89 4.18
CA ASP A 169 3.82 -14.06 5.23
C ASP A 169 2.61 -13.11 5.10
N VAL A 170 2.73 -12.04 4.32
CA VAL A 170 1.65 -11.07 4.11
C VAL A 170 0.61 -11.62 3.14
N PHE A 171 -0.63 -11.73 3.62
CA PHE A 171 -1.80 -12.16 2.85
C PHE A 171 -2.24 -11.07 1.87
N CYS A 172 -2.57 -9.90 2.36
CA CYS A 172 -2.99 -8.75 1.55
C CYS A 172 -2.47 -7.44 2.14
N ILE A 173 -2.54 -6.38 1.36
CA ILE A 173 -2.25 -5.01 1.78
C ILE A 173 -3.57 -4.27 1.91
N VAL A 174 -3.85 -3.78 3.12
CA VAL A 174 -4.94 -2.86 3.39
C VAL A 174 -4.41 -1.44 3.27
N HIS A 175 -5.00 -0.64 2.39
CA HIS A 175 -4.65 0.76 2.21
C HIS A 175 -5.78 1.65 2.71
N LEU A 176 -5.48 2.52 3.67
CA LEU A 176 -6.48 3.24 4.47
C LEU A 176 -6.88 4.61 3.90
N GLY A 177 -6.39 4.95 2.71
CA GLY A 177 -6.68 6.22 2.04
C GLY A 177 -5.43 7.02 1.73
N ASP A 178 -5.60 8.10 0.97
CA ASP A 178 -4.53 8.89 0.38
C ASP A 178 -3.54 8.01 -0.39
N TYR A 179 -4.12 7.16 -1.25
CA TYR A 179 -3.36 6.31 -2.15
C TYR A 179 -2.65 7.13 -3.22
N ILE A 180 -3.29 8.22 -3.69
CA ILE A 180 -2.67 9.27 -4.51
C ILE A 180 -2.80 10.61 -3.78
N TYR A 181 -2.00 11.60 -4.23
CA TYR A 181 -2.13 13.00 -3.82
C TYR A 181 -2.47 13.86 -5.01
N ASP A 182 -3.49 14.69 -4.88
CA ASP A 182 -3.98 15.62 -5.89
C ASP A 182 -3.13 16.90 -6.00
N PHE A 183 -2.26 17.18 -5.01
CA PHE A 183 -1.34 18.31 -5.02
C PHE A 183 0.09 17.92 -4.64
N VAL A 184 1.02 18.83 -4.85
CA VAL A 184 2.43 18.72 -4.43
C VAL A 184 2.65 19.71 -3.30
N ASP A 185 3.19 19.25 -2.18
CA ASP A 185 3.54 20.11 -1.06
C ASP A 185 4.84 20.88 -1.36
N GLU A 186 4.88 22.17 -0.98
CA GLU A 186 6.05 23.01 -1.20
C GLU A 186 7.29 22.56 -0.42
N ASN A 187 7.09 21.89 0.70
CA ASN A 187 8.17 21.39 1.57
C ASN A 187 8.61 19.96 1.28
N GLU A 188 7.92 19.25 0.37
CA GLU A 188 8.09 17.82 0.13
C GLU A 188 8.26 17.50 -1.35
N GLN A 189 9.29 18.07 -1.98
CA GLN A 189 9.51 17.99 -3.43
C GLN A 189 10.73 17.12 -3.78
N ILE A 190 10.64 15.80 -3.53
CA ILE A 190 11.75 14.88 -3.82
C ILE A 190 11.69 14.39 -5.27
N ARG A 191 10.50 14.06 -5.80
CA ARG A 191 10.33 13.47 -7.14
C ARG A 191 9.28 14.22 -7.96
N ILE A 192 9.60 15.44 -8.40
CA ILE A 192 8.69 16.29 -9.17
C ILE A 192 8.91 16.10 -10.67
N PRO A 193 7.85 15.75 -11.44
CA PRO A 193 7.95 15.69 -12.90
C PRO A 193 7.98 17.09 -13.53
N PHE A 194 8.42 17.16 -14.79
CA PHE A 194 8.28 18.36 -15.58
C PHE A 194 7.33 18.07 -16.77
N PRO A 195 6.33 18.90 -17.07
CA PRO A 195 5.94 20.11 -16.31
C PRO A 195 5.47 19.80 -14.88
N TYR A 196 5.52 20.81 -14.03
CA TYR A 196 5.04 20.71 -12.64
C TYR A 196 3.55 20.30 -12.63
N PRO A 197 3.15 19.31 -11.85
CA PRO A 197 1.79 18.78 -11.90
C PRO A 197 0.77 19.77 -11.31
N GLU A 198 -0.26 20.06 -12.09
CA GLU A 198 -1.41 20.83 -11.63
C GLU A 198 -2.38 19.93 -10.84
N ASN A 199 -3.15 20.55 -9.94
CA ASN A 199 -4.20 19.81 -9.24
C ASN A 199 -5.27 19.34 -10.22
N PRO A 200 -5.74 18.09 -10.14
CA PRO A 200 -6.76 17.60 -11.04
C PRO A 200 -8.09 18.35 -10.82
N ASN A 201 -8.70 18.79 -11.92
CA ASN A 201 -9.98 19.48 -11.94
C ASN A 201 -10.97 18.85 -12.94
N SER A 202 -10.63 17.70 -13.47
CA SER A 202 -11.40 16.95 -14.46
C SER A 202 -11.20 15.45 -14.25
N LEU A 203 -12.09 14.65 -14.84
CA LEU A 203 -11.94 13.18 -14.83
C LEU A 203 -10.59 12.76 -15.41
N ASP A 204 -10.20 13.36 -16.53
CA ASP A 204 -8.90 13.06 -17.16
C ASP A 204 -7.73 13.48 -16.27
N GLY A 205 -7.84 14.60 -15.55
CA GLY A 205 -6.82 15.01 -14.57
C GLY A 205 -6.61 13.97 -13.47
N TYR A 206 -7.68 13.43 -12.88
CA TYR A 206 -7.59 12.34 -11.90
C TYR A 206 -7.04 11.04 -12.53
N ARG A 207 -7.47 10.70 -13.76
CA ARG A 207 -6.95 9.54 -14.51
C ARG A 207 -5.46 9.65 -14.76
N GLN A 208 -4.98 10.81 -15.20
CA GLN A 208 -3.55 11.06 -15.41
C GLN A 208 -2.76 10.99 -14.09
N ARG A 209 -3.35 11.45 -12.98
CA ARG A 209 -2.72 11.35 -11.66
C ARG A 209 -2.57 9.89 -11.23
N HIS A 210 -3.61 9.08 -11.32
CA HIS A 210 -3.52 7.64 -11.05
C HIS A 210 -2.51 6.94 -11.97
N ALA A 211 -2.53 7.26 -13.26
CA ALA A 211 -1.60 6.69 -14.23
C ALA A 211 -0.14 7.05 -13.88
N TYR A 212 0.12 8.30 -13.49
CA TYR A 212 1.46 8.74 -13.08
C TYR A 212 1.98 7.94 -11.87
N TYR A 213 1.16 7.71 -10.86
CA TYR A 213 1.53 6.90 -9.70
C TYR A 213 1.93 5.48 -10.09
N LEU A 214 1.28 4.90 -11.10
CA LEU A 214 1.60 3.57 -11.61
C LEU A 214 2.86 3.53 -12.51
N LEU A 215 3.51 4.66 -12.75
CA LEU A 215 4.85 4.69 -13.34
C LEU A 215 5.93 4.41 -12.29
N ASP A 216 5.61 4.45 -10.98
CA ASP A 216 6.54 3.99 -9.95
C ASP A 216 6.65 2.47 -9.94
N PRO A 217 7.86 1.89 -10.17
CA PRO A 217 8.05 0.45 -10.26
C PRO A 217 7.79 -0.28 -8.93
N GLU A 218 7.99 0.38 -7.78
CA GLU A 218 7.82 -0.24 -6.47
C GLU A 218 6.34 -0.37 -6.11
N LEU A 219 5.52 0.61 -6.50
CA LEU A 219 4.08 0.52 -6.40
C LEU A 219 3.52 -0.55 -7.34
N ARG A 220 4.01 -0.60 -8.60
CA ARG A 220 3.65 -1.69 -9.53
C ARG A 220 4.04 -3.05 -8.97
N TYR A 221 5.24 -3.17 -8.40
CA TYR A 221 5.71 -4.40 -7.76
C TYR A 221 4.75 -4.84 -6.65
N ALA A 222 4.35 -3.93 -5.77
CA ALA A 222 3.43 -4.26 -4.69
C ALA A 222 2.07 -4.74 -5.21
N ARG A 223 1.51 -4.04 -6.20
CA ARG A 223 0.23 -4.39 -6.84
C ARG A 223 0.29 -5.72 -7.60
N GLN A 224 1.44 -6.03 -8.19
CA GLN A 224 1.68 -7.28 -8.92
C GLN A 224 1.71 -8.51 -8.00
N HIS A 225 2.24 -8.38 -6.78
CA HIS A 225 2.55 -9.51 -5.90
C HIS A 225 1.61 -9.69 -4.72
N LYS A 226 0.76 -8.71 -4.41
CA LYS A 226 -0.20 -8.78 -3.29
C LYS A 226 -1.56 -8.25 -3.70
N PRO A 227 -2.64 -8.91 -3.27
CA PRO A 227 -3.97 -8.33 -3.40
C PRO A 227 -4.11 -7.13 -2.44
N PHE A 228 -4.80 -6.07 -2.92
CA PHE A 228 -5.07 -4.87 -2.15
C PHE A 228 -6.54 -4.80 -1.73
N ILE A 229 -6.79 -4.28 -0.55
CA ILE A 229 -8.09 -3.76 -0.13
C ILE A 229 -7.90 -2.27 0.10
N LEU A 230 -8.44 -1.47 -0.80
CA LEU A 230 -8.25 -0.03 -0.77
C LEU A 230 -9.46 0.68 -0.18
N ASN A 231 -9.20 1.74 0.54
CA ASN A 231 -10.13 2.79 0.88
C ASN A 231 -9.62 4.10 0.26
N TRP A 232 -10.49 5.08 0.10
CA TRP A 232 -10.10 6.45 -0.26
C TRP A 232 -10.02 7.35 0.99
N ASP A 233 -9.30 8.48 0.87
CA ASP A 233 -9.49 9.64 1.72
C ASP A 233 -9.60 10.91 0.85
N ASN A 234 -9.34 12.08 1.38
CA ASN A 234 -9.61 13.33 0.69
C ASN A 234 -8.79 13.53 -0.59
N HIS A 235 -7.54 13.12 -0.62
CA HIS A 235 -6.69 13.31 -1.81
C HIS A 235 -7.03 12.39 -2.97
N ASP A 236 -7.67 11.26 -2.70
CA ASP A 236 -8.04 10.29 -3.74
C ASP A 236 -9.23 10.72 -4.58
N ILE A 237 -10.19 11.41 -3.97
CA ILE A 237 -11.49 11.68 -4.60
C ILE A 237 -11.80 13.17 -4.74
N ASP A 238 -11.59 13.96 -3.74
CA ASP A 238 -11.64 15.42 -3.75
C ASP A 238 -11.33 15.99 -2.35
N ASN A 239 -10.31 16.82 -2.26
CA ASN A 239 -9.99 17.53 -1.03
C ASN A 239 -11.05 18.60 -0.66
N ASN A 240 -11.81 19.09 -1.64
CA ASN A 240 -12.92 20.02 -1.45
C ASN A 240 -14.23 19.45 -2.02
N PRO A 241 -15.08 18.80 -1.21
CA PRO A 241 -16.35 18.21 -1.67
C PRO A 241 -17.33 19.23 -2.31
N GLN A 242 -17.11 20.53 -2.12
CA GLN A 242 -17.92 21.60 -2.72
C GLN A 242 -17.41 22.02 -4.10
N SER A 243 -16.28 21.49 -4.56
CA SER A 243 -15.68 21.79 -5.86
C SER A 243 -16.53 21.32 -7.05
N GLY A 244 -17.39 20.33 -6.84
CA GLY A 244 -18.13 19.62 -7.89
C GLY A 244 -17.26 18.61 -8.67
N GLN A 245 -16.10 18.22 -8.12
CA GLN A 245 -15.18 17.24 -8.73
C GLN A 245 -15.33 15.82 -8.14
N LEU A 246 -16.06 15.66 -7.04
CA LEU A 246 -16.17 14.44 -6.26
C LEU A 246 -16.51 13.21 -7.12
N ASP A 247 -17.53 13.29 -7.99
CA ASP A 247 -17.91 12.18 -8.87
C ASP A 247 -16.78 11.79 -9.83
N LYS A 248 -15.97 12.73 -10.27
CA LYS A 248 -14.82 12.51 -11.17
C LYS A 248 -13.69 11.78 -10.45
N GLY A 249 -13.37 12.21 -9.22
CA GLY A 249 -12.39 11.53 -8.37
C GLY A 249 -12.83 10.10 -8.07
N ILE A 250 -14.08 9.90 -7.65
CA ILE A 250 -14.65 8.57 -7.38
C ILE A 250 -14.61 7.67 -8.63
N GLN A 251 -14.98 8.21 -9.80
CA GLN A 251 -14.93 7.44 -11.04
C GLN A 251 -13.50 7.01 -11.38
N ALA A 252 -12.53 7.94 -11.36
CA ALA A 252 -11.14 7.62 -11.62
C ALA A 252 -10.59 6.61 -10.60
N PHE A 253 -10.90 6.80 -9.31
CA PHE A 253 -10.50 5.85 -8.27
C PHE A 253 -11.04 4.45 -8.56
N PHE A 254 -12.32 4.31 -8.93
CA PHE A 254 -12.89 3.01 -9.27
C PHE A 254 -12.26 2.37 -10.52
N GLU A 255 -11.90 3.16 -11.52
CA GLU A 255 -11.25 2.67 -12.74
C GLU A 255 -9.85 2.10 -12.45
N TYR A 256 -9.09 2.70 -11.51
CA TYR A 256 -7.72 2.31 -11.19
C TYR A 256 -7.57 1.41 -9.96
N CYS A 257 -8.54 1.50 -9.05
CA CYS A 257 -8.59 0.79 -7.77
C CYS A 257 -9.98 0.17 -7.55
N PRO A 258 -10.40 -0.79 -8.37
CA PRO A 258 -11.74 -1.33 -8.32
C PRO A 258 -12.00 -2.07 -6.99
N TRP A 259 -13.23 -1.93 -6.51
CA TRP A 259 -13.76 -2.71 -5.39
C TRP A 259 -15.04 -3.40 -5.80
N ARG A 260 -15.40 -4.46 -5.05
CA ARG A 260 -16.64 -5.18 -5.30
C ARG A 260 -17.83 -4.35 -4.81
N LYS A 261 -18.62 -3.82 -5.77
CA LYS A 261 -19.82 -3.05 -5.47
C LYS A 261 -20.88 -3.95 -4.84
N LEU A 262 -21.62 -3.42 -3.87
CA LEU A 262 -22.83 -4.08 -3.39
C LEU A 262 -23.84 -4.16 -4.53
N VAL A 263 -24.46 -5.32 -4.68
CA VAL A 263 -25.52 -5.55 -5.69
C VAL A 263 -26.65 -4.54 -5.45
N ASP A 264 -27.13 -3.92 -6.52
CA ASP A 264 -28.20 -2.90 -6.54
C ASP A 264 -27.85 -1.48 -6.03
N SER A 265 -26.58 -1.18 -5.71
CA SER A 265 -26.24 0.20 -5.36
C SER A 265 -25.99 1.03 -6.63
N THR A 266 -26.82 2.03 -6.87
CA THR A 266 -26.56 3.10 -7.84
C THR A 266 -25.55 4.11 -7.29
N THR A 267 -25.20 4.02 -6.01
CA THR A 267 -24.28 4.88 -5.28
C THR A 267 -22.89 4.24 -5.19
N SER A 268 -21.87 5.08 -5.14
CA SER A 268 -20.49 4.65 -4.96
C SER A 268 -20.21 4.30 -3.49
N ILE A 269 -20.79 3.19 -3.01
CA ILE A 269 -20.56 2.70 -1.65
C ILE A 269 -19.25 1.94 -1.63
N ILE A 270 -18.28 2.42 -0.83
CA ILE A 270 -16.99 1.75 -0.63
C ILE A 270 -16.94 0.96 0.69
N TYR A 271 -17.75 1.32 1.69
CA TYR A 271 -17.76 0.58 2.94
C TYR A 271 -18.23 -0.87 2.71
N ARG A 272 -17.48 -1.82 3.22
CA ARG A 272 -17.66 -3.24 2.98
C ARG A 272 -16.95 -4.08 4.03
N GLN A 273 -17.25 -5.39 4.08
CA GLN A 273 -16.71 -6.32 5.05
C GLN A 273 -16.03 -7.50 4.36
N PHE A 274 -14.98 -7.98 5.00
CA PHE A 274 -14.25 -9.19 4.65
C PHE A 274 -14.18 -10.12 5.86
N THR A 275 -14.52 -11.38 5.67
CA THR A 275 -14.40 -12.43 6.69
C THR A 275 -13.31 -13.40 6.25
N TRP A 276 -12.31 -13.59 7.09
CA TRP A 276 -11.17 -14.46 6.84
C TRP A 276 -11.14 -15.60 7.82
N GLY A 277 -11.91 -16.64 7.49
CA GLY A 277 -12.21 -17.75 8.37
C GLY A 277 -12.91 -17.31 9.66
N ASN A 278 -12.66 -18.03 10.74
CA ASN A 278 -13.13 -17.67 12.08
C ASN A 278 -12.15 -16.71 12.81
N LEU A 279 -11.04 -16.31 12.14
CA LEU A 279 -9.96 -15.59 12.80
C LEU A 279 -10.16 -14.07 12.75
N VAL A 280 -10.48 -13.52 11.57
CA VAL A 280 -10.52 -12.06 11.36
C VAL A 280 -11.74 -11.64 10.56
N ASP A 281 -12.47 -10.66 11.08
CA ASP A 281 -13.42 -9.84 10.33
C ASP A 281 -12.87 -8.43 10.15
N TYR A 282 -12.72 -8.00 8.89
CA TYR A 282 -12.24 -6.67 8.53
C TYR A 282 -13.36 -5.83 7.91
N ARG A 283 -13.54 -4.62 8.40
CA ARG A 283 -14.54 -3.64 7.93
C ARG A 283 -13.86 -2.39 7.41
N VAL A 284 -14.10 -2.07 6.15
CA VAL A 284 -13.75 -0.79 5.54
C VAL A 284 -14.85 0.21 5.86
N THR A 285 -14.52 1.38 6.40
CA THR A 285 -15.50 2.46 6.65
C THR A 285 -15.25 3.64 5.71
N ASP A 286 -16.30 4.41 5.42
CA ASP A 286 -16.24 5.64 4.63
C ASP A 286 -16.60 6.84 5.49
N GLN A 287 -15.61 7.64 5.82
CA GLN A 287 -15.74 8.87 6.61
C GLN A 287 -15.81 10.12 5.73
N ARG A 288 -15.89 9.97 4.40
CA ARG A 288 -15.86 11.11 3.46
C ARG A 288 -17.23 11.46 2.91
N LEU A 289 -17.97 10.49 2.36
CA LEU A 289 -19.19 10.77 1.60
C LEU A 289 -20.41 11.06 2.48
N TRP A 290 -20.44 10.55 3.71
CA TRP A 290 -21.67 10.50 4.53
C TRP A 290 -21.69 11.49 5.70
N ARG A 291 -20.57 12.07 6.07
CA ARG A 291 -20.38 12.83 7.33
C ARG A 291 -21.25 14.07 7.52
N TYR A 292 -21.88 14.59 6.48
CA TYR A 292 -22.74 15.77 6.57
C TYR A 292 -24.16 15.54 6.06
N GLN A 293 -24.51 14.30 5.77
CA GLN A 293 -25.79 13.99 5.11
C GLN A 293 -26.93 13.71 6.08
N THR A 294 -26.65 13.25 7.27
CA THR A 294 -27.68 12.81 8.22
C THR A 294 -27.37 13.36 9.63
N PRO A 295 -28.09 14.40 10.09
CA PRO A 295 -27.91 14.87 11.46
C PRO A 295 -28.46 13.86 12.46
N LEU A 296 -27.81 13.80 13.63
CA LEU A 296 -28.30 13.07 14.80
C LEU A 296 -29.44 13.84 15.48
N PRO A 297 -30.19 13.20 16.40
CA PRO A 297 -31.25 13.87 17.15
C PRO A 297 -30.80 15.12 17.93
N SER A 298 -29.54 15.17 18.32
CA SER A 298 -28.90 16.34 18.96
C SER A 298 -28.70 17.54 18.03
N GLY A 299 -28.80 17.32 16.71
CA GLY A 299 -28.43 18.29 15.68
C GLY A 299 -26.98 18.21 15.23
N GLN A 300 -26.12 17.38 15.86
CA GLN A 300 -24.79 17.07 15.36
C GLN A 300 -24.86 16.19 14.09
N ASN A 301 -23.86 16.28 13.24
CA ASN A 301 -23.77 15.41 12.07
C ASN A 301 -23.25 14.01 12.47
N ASN A 302 -23.71 12.99 11.76
CA ASN A 302 -23.18 11.63 11.89
C ASN A 302 -22.01 11.46 10.92
N LEU A 303 -20.82 11.13 11.43
CA LEU A 303 -19.60 10.94 10.61
C LEU A 303 -19.78 9.89 9.51
N LEU A 304 -20.46 8.79 9.82
CA LEU A 304 -20.65 7.66 8.91
C LEU A 304 -21.99 7.69 8.16
N GLY A 305 -22.89 8.65 8.49
CA GLY A 305 -24.29 8.55 8.10
C GLY A 305 -25.00 7.39 8.81
N GLN A 306 -26.34 7.43 8.84
CA GLN A 306 -27.11 6.47 9.65
C GLN A 306 -27.00 5.02 9.15
N ASN A 307 -27.06 4.81 7.84
CA ASN A 307 -27.06 3.47 7.27
C ASN A 307 -25.74 2.75 7.51
N GLN A 308 -24.62 3.41 7.25
CA GLN A 308 -23.30 2.83 7.48
C GLN A 308 -23.05 2.62 8.98
N PHE A 309 -23.45 3.58 9.83
CA PHE A 309 -23.29 3.43 11.27
C PHE A 309 -24.04 2.21 11.81
N ASN A 310 -25.32 2.04 11.41
CA ASN A 310 -26.11 0.87 11.79
C ASN A 310 -25.49 -0.43 11.29
N TRP A 311 -25.05 -0.46 10.03
CA TRP A 311 -24.36 -1.60 9.45
C TRP A 311 -23.07 -1.94 10.23
N LEU A 312 -22.27 -0.93 10.57
CA LEU A 312 -21.03 -1.14 11.32
C LEU A 312 -21.32 -1.75 12.70
N CYS A 313 -22.23 -1.14 13.46
CA CYS A 313 -22.59 -1.63 14.80
C CYS A 313 -23.13 -3.06 14.74
N GLN A 314 -24.08 -3.34 13.84
CA GLN A 314 -24.65 -4.67 13.71
C GLN A 314 -23.61 -5.71 13.29
N SER A 315 -22.78 -5.39 12.29
CA SER A 315 -21.74 -6.29 11.79
C SER A 315 -20.69 -6.64 12.86
N ILE A 316 -20.39 -5.70 13.78
CA ILE A 316 -19.49 -5.95 14.92
C ILE A 316 -20.14 -6.85 15.95
N ILE A 317 -21.41 -6.59 16.28
CA ILE A 317 -22.16 -7.37 17.29
C ILE A 317 -22.36 -8.82 16.83
N GLU A 318 -22.68 -9.02 15.55
CA GLU A 318 -22.95 -10.34 14.97
C GLU A 318 -21.68 -11.12 14.61
N SER A 319 -20.51 -10.51 14.69
CA SER A 319 -19.24 -11.14 14.31
C SER A 319 -18.84 -12.26 15.27
N ASN A 320 -18.67 -13.45 14.71
CA ASN A 320 -18.11 -14.61 15.41
C ASN A 320 -16.59 -14.72 15.27
N ALA A 321 -15.96 -13.87 14.47
CA ALA A 321 -14.51 -13.89 14.30
C ALA A 321 -13.78 -13.53 15.61
N LYS A 322 -12.63 -14.14 15.82
CA LYS A 322 -11.79 -13.87 16.98
C LYS A 322 -11.43 -12.39 17.08
N TRP A 323 -11.00 -11.79 15.98
CA TRP A 323 -10.55 -10.40 15.88
C TRP A 323 -11.45 -9.58 14.97
N LYS A 324 -11.93 -8.43 15.45
CA LYS A 324 -12.78 -7.49 14.72
C LYS A 324 -11.95 -6.27 14.39
N ILE A 325 -11.69 -6.07 13.09
CA ILE A 325 -10.89 -4.93 12.63
C ILE A 325 -11.79 -3.90 11.97
N ILE A 326 -11.58 -2.64 12.31
CA ILE A 326 -12.25 -1.49 11.72
C ILE A 326 -11.19 -0.64 11.03
N GLY A 327 -11.22 -0.61 9.70
CA GLY A 327 -10.40 0.29 8.88
C GLY A 327 -11.03 1.67 8.84
N SER A 328 -10.30 2.63 9.32
CA SER A 328 -10.69 4.04 9.45
C SER A 328 -9.73 4.91 8.63
N GLN A 329 -10.24 5.89 7.88
CA GLN A 329 -9.36 6.86 7.21
C GLN A 329 -8.65 7.72 8.26
N LYS A 330 -9.40 8.14 9.29
CA LYS A 330 -8.95 9.07 10.34
C LYS A 330 -8.74 8.35 11.66
N MET A 331 -7.85 8.90 12.49
CA MET A 331 -7.62 8.43 13.86
C MET A 331 -8.93 8.38 14.64
N PHE A 332 -9.19 7.25 15.32
CA PHE A 332 -10.36 7.04 16.16
C PHE A 332 -10.12 7.48 17.61
N GLY A 333 -8.97 7.10 18.16
CA GLY A 333 -8.53 7.54 19.49
C GLY A 333 -8.22 9.02 19.52
N GLY A 334 -8.76 9.74 20.49
CA GLY A 334 -8.57 11.19 20.58
C GLY A 334 -7.09 11.59 20.77
N TRP A 335 -6.67 12.65 20.12
CA TRP A 335 -5.38 13.28 20.37
C TRP A 335 -5.58 14.66 21.00
N TYR A 336 -5.38 14.72 22.30
CA TYR A 336 -5.57 15.95 23.08
C TYR A 336 -4.29 16.78 23.05
N THR A 337 -4.41 18.01 22.59
CA THR A 337 -3.27 18.94 22.43
C THR A 337 -2.99 19.79 23.65
N ASN A 338 -3.72 19.58 24.75
CA ASN A 338 -3.49 20.23 26.04
C ASN A 338 -2.05 20.02 26.52
N GLY A 339 -1.39 21.07 26.96
CA GLY A 339 0.00 20.98 27.42
C GLY A 339 1.05 21.15 26.32
N ILE A 340 0.66 21.21 25.06
CA ILE A 340 1.55 21.67 23.98
C ILE A 340 1.71 23.19 24.13
N PRO A 341 2.94 23.72 24.33
CA PRO A 341 3.15 25.16 24.47
C PRO A 341 2.67 25.90 23.22
N ALA A 342 1.93 27.00 23.44
CA ALA A 342 1.46 27.87 22.37
C ALA A 342 2.60 28.33 21.47
N GLY A 343 2.43 28.19 20.16
CA GLY A 343 3.40 28.62 19.16
C GLY A 343 4.63 27.69 19.03
N LEU A 344 4.68 26.54 19.74
CA LEU A 344 5.74 25.57 19.56
C LEU A 344 5.65 24.91 18.19
N LEU A 345 4.41 24.64 17.74
CA LEU A 345 4.13 24.18 16.39
C LEU A 345 2.91 24.94 15.87
N ASN A 346 3.11 25.75 14.85
CA ASN A 346 2.07 26.62 14.30
C ASN A 346 0.88 25.86 13.68
N PHE A 347 1.05 24.57 13.41
CA PHE A 347 0.03 23.72 12.80
C PHE A 347 -0.72 22.82 13.81
N ILE A 348 -0.30 22.78 15.08
CA ILE A 348 -1.03 22.08 16.14
C ILE A 348 -1.80 23.09 16.98
N PRO A 349 -3.14 23.03 17.03
CA PRO A 349 -3.91 23.84 17.93
C PRO A 349 -3.58 23.49 19.39
N ASN A 350 -3.49 24.50 20.26
CA ASN A 350 -3.27 24.29 21.68
C ASN A 350 -4.39 24.89 22.52
N ASP A 351 -5.56 25.04 21.93
CA ASP A 351 -6.75 25.66 22.53
C ASP A 351 -7.52 24.69 23.44
N GLY A 352 -6.97 23.51 23.70
CA GLY A 352 -7.61 22.46 24.50
C GLY A 352 -8.57 21.58 23.71
N ASN A 353 -8.75 21.88 22.43
CA ASN A 353 -9.53 21.07 21.52
C ASN A 353 -8.71 19.88 21.01
N VAL A 354 -9.40 18.97 20.38
CA VAL A 354 -8.82 17.83 19.72
C VAL A 354 -8.18 18.21 18.38
N PHE A 355 -7.25 17.40 17.93
CA PHE A 355 -6.41 17.71 16.77
C PHE A 355 -7.19 17.74 15.45
N ASP A 356 -8.09 16.76 15.21
CA ASP A 356 -8.76 16.60 13.92
C ASP A 356 -10.27 16.81 13.99
N ASN A 357 -10.71 18.01 13.65
CA ASN A 357 -12.13 18.35 13.53
C ASN A 357 -12.80 17.71 12.30
N GLY A 358 -12.04 17.20 11.34
CA GLY A 358 -12.55 16.50 10.14
C GLY A 358 -12.75 15.01 10.32
N GLY A 359 -12.19 14.43 11.38
CA GLY A 359 -12.30 13.03 11.77
C GLY A 359 -13.21 12.79 12.97
N TRP A 360 -12.99 11.70 13.68
CA TRP A 360 -13.79 11.27 14.83
C TRP A 360 -13.84 12.29 15.97
N ASP A 361 -12.80 13.08 16.13
CA ASP A 361 -12.73 14.12 17.15
C ASP A 361 -13.72 15.26 16.88
N GLY A 362 -14.00 15.56 15.62
CA GLY A 362 -15.04 16.52 15.22
C GLY A 362 -16.47 15.97 15.32
N PHE A 363 -16.62 14.66 15.56
CA PHE A 363 -17.91 13.96 15.66
C PHE A 363 -18.00 13.15 16.96
N PRO A 364 -17.84 13.78 18.12
CA PRO A 364 -17.73 13.08 19.42
C PRO A 364 -18.98 12.27 19.76
N GLU A 365 -20.17 12.68 19.31
CA GLU A 365 -21.40 11.93 19.55
C GLU A 365 -21.39 10.61 18.77
N THR A 366 -21.04 10.62 17.47
CA THR A 366 -20.92 9.40 16.68
C THR A 366 -19.87 8.44 17.29
N ARG A 367 -18.72 8.97 17.72
CA ARG A 367 -17.68 8.18 18.39
C ARG A 367 -18.20 7.56 19.69
N ASN A 368 -18.86 8.34 20.53
CA ASN A 368 -19.40 7.86 21.80
C ASN A 368 -20.48 6.79 21.60
N MET A 369 -21.36 6.95 20.61
CA MET A 369 -22.37 5.94 20.27
C MET A 369 -21.72 4.60 19.87
N LEU A 370 -20.60 4.63 19.12
CA LEU A 370 -19.86 3.40 18.78
C LEU A 370 -19.20 2.79 20.02
N LEU A 371 -18.58 3.61 20.89
CA LEU A 371 -18.00 3.14 22.16
C LEU A 371 -19.06 2.57 23.10
N ASP A 372 -20.27 3.17 23.15
CA ASP A 372 -21.41 2.63 23.90
C ASP A 372 -21.86 1.28 23.37
N THR A 373 -21.82 1.11 22.04
CA THR A 373 -22.13 -0.17 21.40
C THR A 373 -21.12 -1.24 21.80
N LEU A 374 -19.82 -0.94 21.74
CA LEU A 374 -18.77 -1.89 22.16
C LEU A 374 -18.92 -2.28 23.62
N ALA A 375 -19.18 -1.30 24.51
CA ALA A 375 -19.30 -1.53 25.93
C ALA A 375 -20.56 -2.32 26.30
N SER A 376 -21.74 -1.92 25.78
CA SER A 376 -23.02 -2.54 26.13
C SER A 376 -23.15 -3.98 25.64
N HIS A 377 -22.52 -4.32 24.51
CA HIS A 377 -22.51 -5.68 23.96
C HIS A 377 -21.26 -6.47 24.34
N GLN A 378 -20.37 -5.91 25.20
CA GLN A 378 -19.14 -6.56 25.66
C GLN A 378 -18.27 -7.07 24.50
N VAL A 379 -18.16 -6.27 23.44
CA VAL A 379 -17.35 -6.61 22.27
C VAL A 379 -15.87 -6.55 22.65
N ASN A 380 -15.20 -7.69 22.55
CA ASN A 380 -13.76 -7.81 22.79
C ASN A 380 -13.00 -8.02 21.48
N ASN A 381 -11.66 -7.86 21.55
CA ASN A 381 -10.76 -8.07 20.43
C ASN A 381 -11.07 -7.14 19.24
N CYS A 382 -11.44 -5.91 19.52
CA CYS A 382 -11.71 -4.89 18.53
C CYS A 382 -10.45 -4.04 18.29
N ILE A 383 -10.03 -3.92 17.03
CA ILE A 383 -8.83 -3.20 16.62
C ILE A 383 -9.21 -2.18 15.57
N PHE A 384 -8.96 -0.90 15.82
CA PHE A 384 -8.98 0.13 14.80
C PHE A 384 -7.63 0.19 14.10
N ILE A 385 -7.64 0.34 12.79
CA ILE A 385 -6.45 0.67 11.99
C ILE A 385 -6.74 1.94 11.22
N SER A 386 -5.82 2.93 11.31
CA SER A 386 -6.10 4.28 10.83
C SER A 386 -4.93 4.86 10.03
N GLY A 387 -5.21 5.86 9.20
CA GLY A 387 -4.27 6.62 8.38
C GLY A 387 -4.27 8.12 8.70
N ASP A 388 -4.07 8.95 7.67
CA ASP A 388 -4.19 10.41 7.63
C ASP A 388 -3.15 11.22 8.45
N ALA A 389 -2.90 10.87 9.69
CA ALA A 389 -2.04 11.69 10.55
C ALA A 389 -0.54 11.62 10.22
N HIS A 390 -0.12 10.77 9.28
CA HIS A 390 1.25 10.55 8.78
C HIS A 390 2.28 10.15 9.85
N MET A 391 1.85 9.90 11.08
CA MET A 391 2.67 9.61 12.25
C MET A 391 2.29 8.24 12.81
N THR A 392 3.14 7.68 13.67
CA THR A 392 2.81 6.43 14.34
C THR A 392 2.10 6.67 15.65
N PHE A 393 0.97 5.96 15.82
CA PHE A 393 0.29 5.86 17.11
C PHE A 393 -0.12 4.41 17.39
N ALA A 394 0.03 4.00 18.64
CA ALA A 394 -0.65 2.84 19.19
C ALA A 394 -1.40 3.29 20.44
N ILE A 395 -2.71 3.12 20.44
CA ILE A 395 -3.62 3.78 21.38
C ILE A 395 -4.52 2.74 22.03
N ASP A 396 -4.76 2.88 23.33
CA ASP A 396 -5.87 2.21 24.00
C ASP A 396 -7.12 3.09 23.91
N ILE A 397 -8.22 2.53 23.47
CA ILE A 397 -9.45 3.29 23.23
C ILE A 397 -10.32 3.29 24.47
N SER A 398 -10.39 4.45 25.13
CA SER A 398 -11.27 4.68 26.29
C SER A 398 -12.18 5.87 26.04
N LYS A 399 -13.34 5.93 26.69
CA LYS A 399 -14.26 7.09 26.59
C LYS A 399 -13.66 8.36 27.19
N THR A 400 -12.96 8.22 28.29
CA THR A 400 -12.36 9.33 29.05
C THR A 400 -10.96 8.95 29.52
N PRO A 401 -10.00 8.87 28.58
CA PRO A 401 -8.67 8.34 28.88
C PRO A 401 -7.83 9.23 29.81
N GLN A 402 -8.27 10.46 30.05
CA GLN A 402 -7.62 11.41 30.96
C GLN A 402 -8.13 11.32 32.40
N ASP A 403 -9.23 10.57 32.64
CA ASP A 403 -9.77 10.34 33.97
C ASP A 403 -9.19 9.05 34.59
N PRO A 404 -8.29 9.17 35.59
CA PRO A 404 -7.63 7.99 36.17
C PRO A 404 -8.58 7.10 37.00
N THR A 405 -9.82 7.53 37.22
CA THR A 405 -10.85 6.69 37.85
C THR A 405 -11.57 5.78 36.87
N ILE A 406 -11.40 6.05 35.55
CA ILE A 406 -12.05 5.32 34.46
C ILE A 406 -11.04 4.52 33.65
N TYR A 407 -9.86 5.10 33.39
CA TYR A 407 -8.83 4.46 32.58
C TYR A 407 -7.49 4.39 33.33
N ASN A 408 -6.88 3.20 33.33
CA ASN A 408 -5.57 2.96 33.89
C ASN A 408 -4.58 2.57 32.76
N PRO A 409 -3.59 3.42 32.43
CA PRO A 409 -2.65 3.17 31.33
C PRO A 409 -1.66 2.02 31.60
N GLU A 410 -1.50 1.57 32.84
CA GLU A 410 -0.61 0.46 33.18
C GLU A 410 -1.27 -0.92 33.01
N THR A 411 -2.58 -0.97 33.20
CA THR A 411 -3.35 -2.23 33.15
C THR A 411 -4.29 -2.32 31.95
N GLY A 412 -4.59 -1.19 31.30
CA GLY A 412 -5.61 -1.08 30.26
C GLY A 412 -7.05 -1.14 30.80
N GLU A 413 -7.24 -1.10 32.11
CA GLU A 413 -8.59 -1.04 32.70
C GLU A 413 -9.35 0.18 32.18
N GLY A 414 -10.59 -0.01 31.71
CA GLY A 414 -11.39 1.05 31.08
C GLY A 414 -11.16 1.20 29.58
N SER A 415 -10.26 0.43 28.97
CA SER A 415 -10.12 0.35 27.52
C SER A 415 -11.18 -0.57 26.91
N LEU A 416 -11.78 -0.14 25.78
CA LEU A 416 -12.84 -0.86 25.06
C LEU A 416 -12.34 -1.50 23.78
N ALA A 417 -11.24 -0.99 23.23
CA ALA A 417 -10.62 -1.44 22.00
C ALA A 417 -9.18 -0.93 21.96
N VAL A 418 -8.44 -1.25 20.90
CA VAL A 418 -7.13 -0.66 20.62
C VAL A 418 -7.09 -0.08 19.21
N GLU A 419 -6.14 0.83 18.97
CA GLU A 419 -5.89 1.39 17.65
C GLU A 419 -4.41 1.29 17.29
N LEU A 420 -4.13 1.01 16.01
CA LEU A 420 -2.83 1.13 15.39
C LEU A 420 -2.90 2.08 14.20
N LEU A 421 -2.12 3.13 14.22
CA LEU A 421 -1.85 4.01 13.11
C LEU A 421 -0.35 3.92 12.79
N PRO A 422 0.05 3.24 11.68
CA PRO A 422 1.45 2.83 11.49
C PRO A 422 2.36 3.91 10.89
N THR A 423 1.92 5.06 10.56
CA THR A 423 2.57 6.16 9.82
C THR A 423 2.23 6.17 8.32
N SER A 424 2.75 7.13 7.57
CA SER A 424 2.61 7.23 6.12
C SER A 424 3.68 6.41 5.38
N ILE A 425 3.39 5.99 4.16
CA ILE A 425 4.39 5.40 3.26
C ILE A 425 5.48 6.43 2.93
N SER A 426 5.08 7.67 2.59
CA SER A 426 6.02 8.69 2.11
C SER A 426 5.57 10.13 2.34
N ARG A 427 4.30 10.36 2.65
CA ARG A 427 3.82 11.73 2.90
C ARG A 427 4.39 12.24 4.21
N GLY A 428 4.95 13.45 4.19
CA GLY A 428 5.70 14.02 5.28
C GLY A 428 4.96 14.24 6.58
N ASN A 429 5.71 14.36 7.64
CA ASN A 429 5.28 14.61 9.00
C ASN A 429 6.12 15.73 9.66
N PHE A 430 6.53 15.62 10.92
CA PHE A 430 7.27 16.68 11.59
C PHE A 430 8.67 16.92 11.03
N ASP A 431 9.31 15.94 10.41
CA ASP A 431 10.63 16.08 9.82
C ASP A 431 10.62 17.04 8.63
N GLU A 432 9.64 16.95 7.73
CA GLU A 432 9.49 17.87 6.60
C GLU A 432 9.03 19.26 7.04
N GLN A 433 8.37 19.37 8.18
CA GLN A 433 8.02 20.66 8.77
C GLN A 433 9.23 21.36 9.42
N GLY A 434 10.42 20.76 9.31
CA GLY A 434 11.65 21.31 9.86
C GLY A 434 11.74 21.22 11.39
N VAL A 435 10.98 20.34 12.02
CA VAL A 435 11.06 20.09 13.46
C VAL A 435 12.30 19.27 13.77
N PRO A 436 13.27 19.78 14.52
CA PRO A 436 14.47 19.00 14.88
C PRO A 436 14.11 17.73 15.67
N GLU A 437 14.82 16.64 15.43
CA GLU A 437 14.60 15.36 16.13
C GLU A 437 14.58 15.49 17.66
N SER A 438 15.43 16.35 18.22
CA SER A 438 15.45 16.63 19.67
C SER A 438 14.14 17.24 20.17
N LEU A 439 13.51 18.08 19.34
CA LEU A 439 12.22 18.70 19.66
C LEU A 439 11.08 17.69 19.46
N ALA A 440 11.13 16.88 18.41
CA ALA A 440 10.18 15.80 18.20
C ALA A 440 10.18 14.80 19.37
N ASN A 441 11.37 14.44 19.87
CA ASN A 441 11.51 13.57 21.04
C ASN A 441 10.98 14.21 22.33
N LEU A 442 11.17 15.52 22.52
CA LEU A 442 10.55 16.25 23.62
C LEU A 442 9.01 16.19 23.51
N PHE A 443 8.50 16.29 22.30
CA PHE A 443 7.07 16.18 22.00
C PHE A 443 6.47 14.84 22.41
N VAL A 444 7.18 13.74 22.19
CA VAL A 444 6.75 12.39 22.64
C VAL A 444 6.49 12.41 24.15
N GLY A 445 7.37 13.03 24.94
CA GLY A 445 7.20 13.15 26.40
C GLY A 445 5.98 14.01 26.80
N ILE A 446 5.80 15.17 26.15
CA ILE A 446 4.66 16.07 26.38
C ILE A 446 3.37 15.37 25.99
N ASN A 447 3.34 14.73 24.81
CA ASN A 447 2.20 13.99 24.32
C ASN A 447 1.77 12.91 25.33
N LYS A 448 2.71 12.11 25.84
CA LYS A 448 2.42 11.06 26.81
C LYS A 448 1.76 11.58 28.10
N SER A 449 2.12 12.77 28.56
CA SER A 449 1.54 13.35 29.77
C SER A 449 0.09 13.84 29.55
N SER A 450 -0.24 14.31 28.36
CA SER A 450 -1.59 14.77 28.00
C SER A 450 -2.49 13.64 27.47
N ASN A 451 -1.86 12.58 26.96
CA ASN A 451 -2.52 11.44 26.34
C ASN A 451 -2.02 10.12 26.96
N PRO A 452 -2.41 9.80 28.19
CA PRO A 452 -1.92 8.59 28.89
C PRO A 452 -2.27 7.29 28.16
N HIS A 453 -3.30 7.28 27.32
CA HIS A 453 -3.75 6.18 26.48
C HIS A 453 -2.90 5.98 25.19
N HIS A 454 -2.05 6.92 24.83
CA HIS A 454 -1.09 6.73 23.73
C HIS A 454 0.08 5.88 24.20
N PHE A 455 0.05 4.59 23.86
CA PHE A 455 1.06 3.62 24.27
C PHE A 455 2.38 3.82 23.51
N VAL A 456 2.32 4.09 22.20
CA VAL A 456 3.43 4.44 21.32
C VAL A 456 3.09 5.66 20.50
N THR A 457 4.06 6.55 20.32
CA THR A 457 4.00 7.66 19.36
C THR A 457 5.35 7.83 18.67
N ASP A 458 5.32 8.16 17.37
CA ASP A 458 6.48 8.57 16.59
C ASP A 458 6.05 9.61 15.57
N PHE A 459 6.73 10.73 15.54
CA PHE A 459 6.32 11.91 14.78
C PHE A 459 7.19 12.18 13.54
N THR A 460 8.21 11.35 13.26
CA THR A 460 9.24 11.68 12.26
C THR A 460 9.56 10.56 11.28
N ARG A 461 9.13 9.32 11.55
CA ARG A 461 9.50 8.18 10.71
C ARG A 461 8.37 7.74 9.79
N HIS A 462 8.74 7.16 8.66
CA HIS A 462 7.84 6.67 7.60
C HIS A 462 7.93 5.17 7.44
N GLY A 463 6.91 4.56 6.83
CA GLY A 463 6.91 3.13 6.59
C GLY A 463 5.52 2.51 6.49
N TYR A 464 5.32 1.36 7.13
CA TYR A 464 4.07 0.60 7.04
C TYR A 464 3.82 -0.23 8.31
N GLY A 465 2.59 -0.71 8.46
CA GLY A 465 2.18 -1.59 9.55
C GLY A 465 2.03 -3.05 9.15
N LEU A 466 2.13 -3.94 10.14
CA LEU A 466 1.78 -5.35 10.05
C LEU A 466 0.93 -5.74 11.25
N LEU A 467 -0.09 -6.55 11.00
CA LEU A 467 -0.81 -7.25 12.06
C LEU A 467 -0.73 -8.76 11.79
N HIS A 468 -0.10 -9.46 12.71
CA HIS A 468 0.04 -10.92 12.70
C HIS A 468 -0.98 -11.52 13.68
N PHE A 469 -2.02 -12.11 13.14
CA PHE A 469 -3.11 -12.70 13.91
C PHE A 469 -2.87 -14.16 14.20
N THR A 470 -3.18 -14.55 15.44
CA THR A 470 -3.35 -15.94 15.89
C THR A 470 -4.64 -16.03 16.73
N GLN A 471 -5.02 -17.22 17.19
CA GLN A 471 -6.17 -17.38 18.09
C GLN A 471 -5.93 -16.73 19.47
N ASP A 472 -4.67 -16.61 19.91
CA ASP A 472 -4.32 -16.15 21.25
C ASP A 472 -3.88 -14.70 21.31
N SER A 473 -3.38 -14.14 20.20
CA SER A 473 -2.82 -12.80 20.20
C SER A 473 -2.72 -12.19 18.79
N VAL A 474 -2.56 -10.87 18.77
CA VAL A 474 -2.12 -10.11 17.61
C VAL A 474 -0.76 -9.48 17.92
N VAL A 475 0.23 -9.74 17.06
CA VAL A 475 1.48 -8.99 17.07
C VAL A 475 1.38 -7.87 16.05
N ALA A 476 1.40 -6.64 16.52
CA ALA A 476 1.44 -5.45 15.69
C ALA A 476 2.89 -4.99 15.52
N GLN A 477 3.28 -4.71 14.30
CA GLN A 477 4.60 -4.17 14.00
C GLN A 477 4.48 -2.92 13.15
N VAL A 478 5.23 -1.87 13.49
CA VAL A 478 5.48 -0.73 12.61
C VAL A 478 6.89 -0.86 12.07
N ILE A 479 7.00 -0.95 10.77
CA ILE A 479 8.25 -1.12 10.02
C ILE A 479 8.63 0.23 9.45
N TYR A 480 9.74 0.78 9.90
CA TYR A 480 10.21 2.09 9.45
C TYR A 480 11.21 1.95 8.30
N CYS A 481 10.96 2.68 7.22
CA CYS A 481 11.76 2.69 6.01
C CYS A 481 12.17 4.13 5.66
N ASN A 482 13.36 4.29 5.09
CA ASN A 482 13.78 5.58 4.55
C ASN A 482 13.05 5.86 3.23
N LYS A 483 12.40 7.03 3.13
CA LYS A 483 11.69 7.47 1.92
C LYS A 483 12.51 8.42 1.03
N ASP A 484 13.62 8.98 1.54
CA ASP A 484 14.39 10.02 0.84
C ASP A 484 15.29 9.46 -0.25
N GLN A 485 15.47 8.15 -0.26
CA GLN A 485 16.24 7.43 -1.26
C GLN A 485 15.65 6.05 -1.53
N LEU A 486 15.89 5.51 -2.72
CA LEU A 486 15.44 4.17 -3.07
C LEU A 486 16.16 3.13 -2.21
N ASN A 487 15.40 2.53 -1.28
CA ASN A 487 15.90 1.50 -0.38
C ASN A 487 14.82 0.45 -0.14
N TYR A 488 15.19 -0.83 -0.25
CA TYR A 488 14.28 -1.98 -0.04
C TYR A 488 14.41 -2.61 1.35
N THR A 489 15.22 -2.03 2.21
CA THR A 489 15.39 -2.47 3.58
C THR A 489 14.60 -1.57 4.53
N TYR A 490 14.37 -2.05 5.74
CA TYR A 490 13.84 -1.25 6.82
C TYR A 490 14.96 -0.80 7.77
N ASP A 491 14.75 0.33 8.43
CA ASP A 491 15.70 0.90 9.39
C ASP A 491 15.48 0.32 10.78
N SER A 492 14.22 0.19 11.18
CA SER A 492 13.85 -0.32 12.52
C SER A 492 12.44 -0.87 12.57
N ILE A 493 12.14 -1.60 13.65
CA ILE A 493 10.83 -2.19 13.91
C ILE A 493 10.38 -1.81 15.32
N ASN A 494 9.13 -1.37 15.46
CA ASN A 494 8.45 -1.25 16.75
C ASN A 494 7.39 -2.35 16.85
N SER A 495 7.46 -3.19 17.87
CA SER A 495 6.57 -4.34 18.04
C SER A 495 5.74 -4.23 19.31
N LEU A 496 4.46 -4.59 19.21
CA LEU A 496 3.47 -4.59 20.27
C LEU A 496 2.68 -5.89 20.25
N VAL A 497 2.06 -6.23 21.37
CA VAL A 497 1.21 -7.42 21.48
C VAL A 497 -0.13 -7.03 22.07
N LEU A 498 -1.20 -7.53 21.45
CA LEU A 498 -2.56 -7.54 21.98
C LEU A 498 -2.94 -8.99 22.25
N LYS A 499 -3.25 -9.33 23.48
CA LYS A 499 -3.70 -10.67 23.85
C LYS A 499 -5.21 -10.82 23.71
N ASN A 500 -5.63 -12.03 23.39
CA ASN A 500 -7.05 -12.35 23.32
C ASN A 500 -7.79 -12.03 24.64
N GLY A 501 -8.87 -11.27 24.54
CA GLY A 501 -9.68 -10.81 25.66
C GLY A 501 -9.15 -9.56 26.36
N GLU A 502 -7.97 -9.05 25.97
CA GLU A 502 -7.43 -7.78 26.46
C GLU A 502 -7.69 -6.67 25.40
N ASN A 503 -7.97 -5.46 25.87
CA ASN A 503 -8.12 -4.27 25.01
C ASN A 503 -6.97 -3.28 25.31
N HIS A 504 -5.76 -3.81 25.44
CA HIS A 504 -4.59 -3.07 25.89
C HIS A 504 -3.33 -3.53 25.17
N TRP A 505 -2.54 -2.57 24.66
CA TRP A 505 -1.25 -2.87 24.08
C TRP A 505 -0.22 -3.23 25.15
N SER A 506 0.62 -4.21 24.88
CA SER A 506 1.75 -4.57 25.72
C SER A 506 3.04 -4.70 24.90
N ARG A 507 4.20 -4.61 25.58
CA ARG A 507 5.51 -4.86 24.98
C ARG A 507 6.07 -6.23 25.35
N GLU A 508 5.38 -6.99 26.19
CA GLU A 508 5.82 -8.33 26.56
C GLU A 508 5.63 -9.33 25.43
N PHE A 509 6.58 -9.33 24.52
CA PHE A 509 6.78 -10.44 23.61
C PHE A 509 7.61 -11.49 24.37
N LYS A 510 6.93 -12.45 25.02
CA LYS A 510 7.56 -13.74 25.32
C LYS A 510 7.44 -14.58 24.07
N PRO A 511 8.52 -14.85 23.31
CA PRO A 511 8.44 -15.80 22.22
C PRO A 511 8.09 -17.15 22.86
N THR A 512 6.85 -17.58 22.76
CA THR A 512 6.59 -19.02 22.67
C THR A 512 7.41 -19.48 21.48
N GLU A 513 8.21 -20.54 21.62
CA GLU A 513 9.16 -21.07 20.65
C GLU A 513 8.52 -21.49 19.31
N THR A 514 7.77 -20.63 18.70
CA THR A 514 7.41 -20.71 17.30
C THR A 514 8.26 -19.67 16.59
N SER A 515 9.36 -20.15 16.11
CA SER A 515 10.28 -19.48 15.20
C SER A 515 9.57 -18.90 13.97
N ILE A 516 8.80 -17.81 14.12
CA ILE A 516 8.19 -17.09 13.00
C ILE A 516 9.25 -16.30 12.24
N PHE A 517 10.41 -16.05 12.83
CA PHE A 517 11.54 -15.40 12.18
C PHE A 517 12.87 -16.15 12.38
N LYS A 518 12.91 -17.43 12.01
CA LYS A 518 14.13 -17.93 11.37
C LYS A 518 13.96 -17.71 9.86
N SER A 519 14.13 -16.50 9.42
CA SER A 519 14.53 -16.21 8.05
C SER A 519 16.01 -16.61 7.89
N ASN A 520 16.28 -17.88 8.00
CA ASN A 520 17.51 -18.49 7.61
C ASN A 520 17.24 -19.84 6.98
N LYS A 521 16.32 -19.91 6.04
CA LYS A 521 16.63 -20.62 4.81
C LYS A 521 17.48 -19.62 4.03
N GLU A 522 18.78 -19.76 4.17
CA GLU A 522 19.76 -19.13 3.32
C GLU A 522 19.26 -19.20 1.89
N LYS A 523 18.78 -18.06 1.33
CA LYS A 523 18.38 -18.01 -0.07
C LYS A 523 19.62 -18.43 -0.86
N ASN A 524 19.55 -19.57 -1.52
CA ASN A 524 20.60 -19.98 -2.43
C ASN A 524 20.62 -18.96 -3.56
N TRP A 525 21.68 -18.17 -3.62
CA TRP A 525 21.88 -17.21 -4.68
C TRP A 525 22.70 -17.82 -5.81
N ASN A 526 22.49 -17.39 -7.03
CA ASN A 526 23.19 -17.82 -8.21
C ASN A 526 23.62 -16.64 -9.08
N LEU A 527 24.48 -16.91 -10.04
CA LEU A 527 25.01 -15.96 -11.03
C LEU A 527 24.49 -16.37 -12.41
N TYR A 528 24.04 -15.39 -13.21
CA TYR A 528 23.65 -15.65 -14.60
C TYR A 528 23.88 -14.40 -15.48
N PRO A 529 24.32 -14.55 -16.74
CA PRO A 529 24.83 -15.81 -17.29
C PRO A 529 26.13 -16.24 -16.62
N ASN A 530 26.32 -17.52 -16.47
CA ASN A 530 27.56 -18.10 -15.98
C ASN A 530 27.80 -19.45 -16.67
N PRO A 531 28.73 -19.57 -17.63
CA PRO A 531 29.78 -18.59 -18.00
C PRO A 531 29.27 -17.26 -18.55
N SER A 532 30.07 -16.19 -18.35
CA SER A 532 29.84 -14.85 -18.89
C SER A 532 30.80 -14.58 -20.05
N GLU A 533 30.28 -14.02 -21.14
CA GLU A 533 31.07 -13.63 -22.32
C GLU A 533 31.53 -12.16 -22.30
N GLY A 534 31.82 -11.63 -21.09
CA GLY A 534 32.35 -10.27 -20.93
C GLY A 534 31.28 -9.18 -20.88
N GLY A 535 30.09 -9.49 -20.35
CA GLY A 535 28.96 -8.58 -20.20
C GLY A 535 28.60 -8.30 -18.75
N VAL A 536 27.29 -8.15 -18.50
CA VAL A 536 26.72 -7.98 -17.18
C VAL A 536 26.34 -9.35 -16.61
N VAL A 537 26.67 -9.58 -15.35
CA VAL A 537 26.28 -10.78 -14.59
C VAL A 537 25.31 -10.35 -13.50
N PHE A 538 24.17 -11.01 -13.46
CA PHE A 538 23.10 -10.79 -12.49
C PHE A 538 23.21 -11.75 -11.31
N LEU A 539 22.73 -11.28 -10.17
CA LEU A 539 22.54 -12.06 -8.95
C LEU A 539 21.04 -12.34 -8.80
N THR A 540 20.67 -13.51 -8.33
CA THR A 540 19.24 -13.87 -8.14
C THR A 540 18.51 -12.99 -7.11
N HIS A 541 19.25 -12.21 -6.30
CA HIS A 541 18.74 -11.16 -5.41
C HIS A 541 19.90 -10.23 -5.00
N PRO A 542 19.63 -9.01 -4.52
CA PRO A 542 20.67 -8.09 -4.11
C PRO A 542 21.57 -8.65 -3.03
N LEU A 543 22.90 -8.54 -3.23
CA LEU A 543 23.92 -9.02 -2.30
C LEU A 543 25.11 -8.05 -2.21
N SER A 544 25.67 -7.94 -1.03
CA SER A 544 27.02 -7.40 -0.88
C SER A 544 28.03 -8.49 -1.20
N ILE A 545 28.87 -8.26 -2.21
CA ILE A 545 29.79 -9.27 -2.74
C ILE A 545 31.23 -8.81 -2.81
N GLU A 546 32.12 -9.80 -2.82
CA GLU A 546 33.54 -9.67 -3.07
C GLU A 546 33.93 -10.71 -4.13
N ILE A 547 34.61 -10.26 -5.20
CA ILE A 547 35.07 -11.11 -6.28
C ILE A 547 36.60 -11.21 -6.20
N SER A 548 37.12 -12.42 -6.16
CA SER A 548 38.57 -12.69 -6.20
C SER A 548 38.96 -13.54 -7.42
N ASN A 549 40.14 -13.32 -7.94
CA ASN A 549 40.74 -14.14 -8.99
C ASN A 549 41.26 -15.48 -8.45
N SER A 550 41.83 -16.30 -9.31
CA SER A 550 42.38 -17.63 -8.97
C SER A 550 43.52 -17.59 -7.95
N GLU A 551 44.19 -16.45 -7.81
CA GLU A 551 45.29 -16.23 -6.84
C GLU A 551 44.75 -15.71 -5.48
N GLY A 552 43.45 -15.53 -5.34
CA GLY A 552 42.81 -15.01 -4.13
C GLY A 552 42.84 -13.48 -4.01
N LYS A 553 43.33 -12.75 -5.02
CA LYS A 553 43.36 -11.28 -5.03
C LYS A 553 41.94 -10.77 -5.31
N ILE A 554 41.45 -9.84 -4.47
CA ILE A 554 40.16 -9.18 -4.66
C ILE A 554 40.26 -8.24 -5.86
N VAL A 555 39.37 -8.43 -6.83
CA VAL A 555 39.31 -7.65 -8.07
C VAL A 555 38.06 -6.77 -8.13
N PHE A 556 37.03 -7.04 -7.30
CA PHE A 556 35.82 -6.26 -7.22
C PHE A 556 35.17 -6.43 -5.85
N LYS A 557 34.54 -5.36 -5.34
CA LYS A 557 33.73 -5.38 -4.13
C LYS A 557 32.62 -4.35 -4.25
N ALA A 558 31.40 -4.74 -3.88
CA ALA A 558 30.24 -3.86 -3.88
C ALA A 558 29.23 -4.26 -2.80
N ASN A 559 28.43 -3.31 -2.37
CA ASN A 559 27.37 -3.51 -1.38
C ASN A 559 26.01 -3.48 -2.06
N ALA A 560 25.14 -4.43 -1.67
CA ALA A 560 23.72 -4.50 -2.03
C ALA A 560 23.44 -4.34 -3.54
N ILE A 561 24.20 -5.02 -4.40
CA ILE A 561 24.00 -5.00 -5.86
C ILE A 561 23.25 -6.24 -6.34
N ASN A 562 22.47 -6.11 -7.40
CA ASN A 562 21.78 -7.21 -8.09
C ASN A 562 22.47 -7.60 -9.43
N HIS A 563 23.43 -6.81 -9.89
CA HIS A 563 24.26 -7.11 -11.06
C HIS A 563 25.60 -6.41 -10.96
N PHE A 564 26.57 -6.88 -11.77
CA PHE A 564 27.86 -6.22 -11.93
C PHE A 564 28.43 -6.49 -13.34
N SER A 565 29.25 -5.56 -13.81
CA SER A 565 29.92 -5.69 -15.10
C SER A 565 31.19 -6.53 -14.97
N THR A 566 31.38 -7.46 -15.87
CA THR A 566 32.65 -8.22 -16.01
C THR A 566 33.61 -7.56 -17.00
N LYS A 567 33.24 -6.39 -17.56
CA LYS A 567 34.06 -5.62 -18.49
C LYS A 567 35.36 -5.17 -17.78
N GLY A 568 36.48 -5.60 -18.29
CA GLY A 568 37.80 -5.34 -17.68
C GLY A 568 38.36 -6.49 -16.83
N LEU A 569 37.59 -7.55 -16.59
CA LEU A 569 38.10 -8.78 -16.01
C LEU A 569 38.67 -9.68 -17.14
N SER A 570 39.82 -10.27 -16.89
CA SER A 570 40.46 -11.21 -17.84
C SER A 570 39.66 -12.50 -17.93
N LYS A 571 39.79 -13.23 -19.06
CA LYS A 571 39.25 -14.59 -19.17
C LYS A 571 39.80 -15.47 -18.05
N GLY A 572 38.91 -16.22 -17.41
CA GLY A 572 39.33 -17.07 -16.32
C GLY A 572 38.21 -17.41 -15.32
N VAL A 573 38.65 -17.98 -14.20
CA VAL A 573 37.76 -18.42 -13.13
C VAL A 573 37.92 -17.49 -11.93
N TYR A 574 36.78 -16.99 -11.46
CA TYR A 574 36.69 -16.11 -10.29
C TYR A 574 35.83 -16.73 -9.19
N THR A 575 36.09 -16.33 -7.97
CA THR A 575 35.25 -16.67 -6.82
C THR A 575 34.45 -15.45 -6.42
N VAL A 576 33.12 -15.54 -6.45
CA VAL A 576 32.21 -14.54 -5.92
C VAL A 576 31.76 -14.97 -4.53
N LYS A 577 32.02 -14.15 -3.52
CA LYS A 577 31.69 -14.41 -2.11
C LYS A 577 30.63 -13.43 -1.65
N ALA A 578 29.51 -13.92 -1.15
CA ALA A 578 28.53 -13.09 -0.45
C ALA A 578 29.03 -12.70 0.94
N LEU A 579 29.04 -11.40 1.24
CA LEU A 579 29.60 -10.89 2.50
C LEU A 579 28.69 -11.16 3.70
N SER A 580 27.36 -11.30 3.47
CA SER A 580 26.37 -11.54 4.52
C SER A 580 26.48 -12.90 5.20
N ASN A 581 26.88 -13.95 4.45
CA ASN A 581 26.91 -15.32 4.95
C ASN A 581 28.16 -16.10 4.55
N GLY A 582 29.10 -15.47 3.83
CA GLY A 582 30.36 -16.08 3.41
C GLY A 582 30.23 -17.13 2.30
N LYS A 583 29.02 -17.42 1.79
CA LYS A 583 28.82 -18.38 0.68
C LYS A 583 29.53 -17.93 -0.58
N LYS A 584 30.13 -18.89 -1.29
CA LYS A 584 30.92 -18.66 -2.50
C LYS A 584 30.24 -19.31 -3.72
N ARG A 585 30.39 -18.66 -4.87
CA ARG A 585 30.03 -19.18 -6.19
C ARG A 585 31.18 -18.98 -7.15
N LYS A 586 31.29 -19.89 -8.09
CA LYS A 586 32.27 -19.81 -9.17
C LYS A 586 31.70 -18.99 -10.31
N LEU A 587 32.43 -18.01 -10.81
CA LEU A 587 32.14 -17.25 -12.02
C LEU A 587 33.19 -17.59 -13.06
N ILE A 588 32.75 -17.93 -14.28
CA ILE A 588 33.62 -18.22 -15.42
C ILE A 588 33.45 -17.08 -16.43
N ILE A 589 34.55 -16.49 -16.86
CA ILE A 589 34.60 -15.48 -17.92
C ILE A 589 35.33 -16.09 -19.12
N ASN A 590 34.59 -16.22 -20.22
CA ASN A 590 35.08 -16.77 -21.49
C ASN A 590 35.77 -15.72 -22.36
#